data_d56f3e78da631cf9c9d65cd28d6f8b6b
#
_entry.id   d56f3e78da631cf9c9d65cd28d6f8b6b
#
_cell.length_a   1.000
_cell.length_b   1.000
_cell.length_c   1.000
_cell.angle_alpha   90.00
_cell.angle_beta   90.00
_cell.angle_gamma   90.00
#
_symmetry.space_group_name_H-M   'P 1'
#
loop_
_entity.id
_entity.type
_entity.pdbx_description
1 polymer ?
#
loop_
_entity_poly.entity_id
_entity_poly.type
_entity_poly.pdbx_seq_one_letter_code
_entity_poly.pdbx_strand_id
1 'polypeptide(L)'
;YRRGRPTNHKVFGAGMATMAGDGLLTFAFELLAGEQQIAPQFRCELISILAKAAGPEGMVGGQAHDIESEGRTLTLPELQLMDHCKTGCLLTAPVDMALAMTESSEEEKNLLHAFAVHVGLLFQMTDDLLDVYGHLDEMGKMPHQDAADHKSTYVSLLGKERTKALAEEEARHAKEILGRVDRDTSLLTELVDMLLVRTK
;
A
#
# COMPACT_ATOMS: atom_id res chain seq x y z
N TYR A 1 -16.90 11.48 -2.76
CA TYR A 1 -17.34 10.59 -1.67
C TYR A 1 -16.27 9.52 -1.44
N ARG A 2 -16.07 9.15 -0.20
CA ARG A 2 -15.24 8.00 0.21
C ARG A 2 -15.87 7.35 1.45
N ARG A 3 -16.02 6.03 1.46
CA ARG A 3 -16.70 5.27 2.54
C ARG A 3 -18.09 5.82 2.87
N GLY A 4 -18.85 6.18 1.83
CA GLY A 4 -20.20 6.72 1.95
C GLY A 4 -20.31 8.16 2.51
N ARG A 5 -19.19 8.87 2.68
CA ARG A 5 -19.16 10.25 3.21
C ARG A 5 -18.49 11.22 2.22
N PRO A 6 -18.88 12.51 2.21
CA PRO A 6 -18.15 13.52 1.47
C PRO A 6 -16.69 13.57 1.92
N THR A 7 -15.77 13.70 0.97
CA THR A 7 -14.33 13.85 1.24
C THR A 7 -14.01 15.18 1.91
N ASN A 8 -12.87 15.25 2.62
CA ASN A 8 -12.43 16.42 3.36
C ASN A 8 -12.44 17.69 2.50
N HIS A 9 -11.89 17.63 1.27
CA HIS A 9 -11.85 18.77 0.35
C HIS A 9 -13.24 19.23 -0.11
N LYS A 10 -14.25 18.36 -0.13
CA LYS A 10 -15.63 18.73 -0.46
C LYS A 10 -16.33 19.45 0.70
N VAL A 11 -15.93 19.17 1.93
CA VAL A 11 -16.53 19.79 3.12
C VAL A 11 -15.81 21.07 3.52
N PHE A 12 -14.47 21.09 3.50
CA PHE A 12 -13.65 22.17 4.07
C PHE A 12 -12.82 22.92 3.01
N GLY A 13 -12.92 22.55 1.73
CA GLY A 13 -12.13 23.11 0.64
C GLY A 13 -10.76 22.45 0.46
N ALA A 14 -10.18 22.58 -0.74
CA ALA A 14 -8.94 21.91 -1.11
C ALA A 14 -7.75 22.36 -0.25
N GLY A 15 -7.58 23.65 0.00
CA GLY A 15 -6.48 24.18 0.80
C GLY A 15 -6.47 23.63 2.22
N MET A 16 -7.61 23.60 2.90
CA MET A 16 -7.72 23.06 4.26
C MET A 16 -7.48 21.54 4.28
N ALA A 17 -7.94 20.82 3.25
CA ALA A 17 -7.71 19.39 3.14
C ALA A 17 -6.23 19.05 2.93
N THR A 18 -5.51 19.86 2.13
CA THR A 18 -4.06 19.73 1.94
C THR A 18 -3.32 19.97 3.25
N MET A 19 -3.61 21.09 3.93
CA MET A 19 -2.99 21.41 5.23
C MET A 19 -3.24 20.35 6.29
N ALA A 20 -4.42 19.71 6.29
CA ALA A 20 -4.72 18.61 7.19
C ALA A 20 -3.85 17.37 6.88
N GLY A 21 -3.62 17.07 5.60
CA GLY A 21 -2.72 15.99 5.18
C GLY A 21 -1.28 16.24 5.60
N ASP A 22 -0.75 17.44 5.34
CA ASP A 22 0.59 17.87 5.73
C ASP A 22 0.79 17.79 7.25
N GLY A 23 -0.20 18.27 8.00
CA GLY A 23 -0.21 18.20 9.46
C GLY A 23 -0.21 16.78 10.00
N LEU A 24 -1.01 15.87 9.42
CA LEU A 24 -1.04 14.46 9.82
C LEU A 24 0.27 13.74 9.52
N LEU A 25 0.88 13.98 8.36
CA LEU A 25 2.17 13.39 8.04
C LEU A 25 3.26 13.88 9.00
N THR A 26 3.32 15.20 9.25
CA THR A 26 4.27 15.78 10.21
C THR A 26 4.04 15.24 11.63
N PHE A 27 2.78 15.10 12.04
CA PHE A 27 2.41 14.56 13.35
C PHE A 27 2.84 13.09 13.53
N ALA A 28 2.86 12.29 12.47
CA ALA A 28 3.38 10.93 12.54
C ALA A 28 4.86 10.89 12.96
N PHE A 29 5.68 11.80 12.45
CA PHE A 29 7.09 11.96 12.89
C PHE A 29 7.22 12.44 14.32
N GLU A 30 6.37 13.38 14.74
CA GLU A 30 6.33 13.87 16.13
C GLU A 30 6.02 12.72 17.11
N LEU A 31 5.02 11.88 16.79
CA LEU A 31 4.68 10.71 17.61
C LEU A 31 5.86 9.74 17.75
N LEU A 32 6.52 9.38 16.64
CA LEU A 32 7.68 8.48 16.68
C LEU A 32 8.85 9.07 17.47
N ALA A 33 9.13 10.37 17.29
CA ALA A 33 10.21 11.06 18.01
C ALA A 33 9.93 11.21 19.49
N GLY A 34 8.65 11.41 19.86
CA GLY A 34 8.20 11.66 21.23
C GLY A 34 7.98 10.42 22.07
N GLU A 35 7.94 9.21 21.49
CA GLU A 35 7.63 7.96 22.21
C GLU A 35 8.75 7.59 23.20
N GLN A 36 8.48 7.77 24.49
CA GLN A 36 9.48 7.58 25.54
C GLN A 36 9.72 6.11 25.91
N GLN A 37 8.83 5.20 25.55
CA GLN A 37 8.97 3.76 25.83
C GLN A 37 9.90 3.08 24.81
N ILE A 38 10.20 3.76 23.69
CA ILE A 38 11.12 3.26 22.65
C ILE A 38 12.48 3.92 22.82
N ALA A 39 13.55 3.11 22.87
CA ALA A 39 14.91 3.61 22.99
C ALA A 39 15.28 4.55 21.81
N PRO A 40 16.08 5.60 22.04
CA PRO A 40 16.35 6.64 21.03
C PRO A 40 16.88 6.10 19.68
N GLN A 41 17.73 5.08 19.71
CA GLN A 41 18.28 4.46 18.48
C GLN A 41 17.15 3.87 17.62
N PHE A 42 16.19 3.17 18.22
CA PHE A 42 15.04 2.61 17.48
C PHE A 42 14.12 3.72 16.97
N ARG A 43 13.89 4.80 17.75
CA ARG A 43 13.10 5.94 17.27
C ARG A 43 13.70 6.54 16.00
N CYS A 44 15.01 6.73 15.95
CA CYS A 44 15.70 7.22 14.75
C CYS A 44 15.52 6.26 13.56
N GLU A 45 15.59 4.96 13.79
CA GLU A 45 15.39 3.95 12.76
C GLU A 45 13.95 3.95 12.23
N LEU A 46 12.94 3.97 13.12
CA LEU A 46 11.53 4.06 12.74
C LEU A 46 11.23 5.32 11.93
N ILE A 47 11.78 6.48 12.35
CA ILE A 47 11.66 7.74 11.62
C ILE A 47 12.28 7.61 10.22
N SER A 48 13.45 6.98 10.10
CA SER A 48 14.12 6.76 8.80
C SER A 48 13.29 5.87 7.88
N ILE A 49 12.72 4.77 8.40
CA ILE A 49 11.85 3.88 7.63
C ILE A 49 10.62 4.64 7.12
N LEU A 50 9.92 5.37 8.00
CA LEU A 50 8.76 6.16 7.59
C LEU A 50 9.11 7.24 6.57
N ALA A 51 10.23 7.95 6.77
CA ALA A 51 10.67 9.02 5.87
C ALA A 51 10.99 8.51 4.47
N LYS A 52 11.65 7.36 4.34
CA LYS A 52 11.91 6.71 3.05
C LYS A 52 10.60 6.26 2.40
N ALA A 53 9.74 5.58 3.15
CA ALA A 53 8.49 5.05 2.62
C ALA A 53 7.50 6.13 2.17
N ALA A 54 7.43 7.25 2.89
CA ALA A 54 6.55 8.37 2.55
C ALA A 54 7.18 9.38 1.58
N GLY A 55 8.50 9.41 1.49
CA GLY A 55 9.29 10.43 0.79
C GLY A 55 9.44 10.22 -0.72
N PRO A 56 10.46 10.89 -1.32
CA PRO A 56 10.70 10.86 -2.77
C PRO A 56 11.03 9.47 -3.32
N GLU A 57 11.64 8.59 -2.51
CA GLU A 57 11.95 7.20 -2.91
C GLU A 57 10.75 6.26 -2.74
N GLY A 58 9.67 6.71 -2.08
CA GLY A 58 8.47 5.95 -1.81
C GLY A 58 7.21 6.65 -2.34
N MET A 59 6.23 6.87 -1.46
CA MET A 59 4.88 7.32 -1.82
C MET A 59 4.86 8.61 -2.65
N VAL A 60 5.62 9.64 -2.27
CA VAL A 60 5.63 10.92 -3.01
C VAL A 60 6.21 10.74 -4.41
N GLY A 61 7.32 10.00 -4.56
CA GLY A 61 7.90 9.70 -5.87
C GLY A 61 6.96 8.85 -6.74
N GLY A 62 6.33 7.83 -6.15
CA GLY A 62 5.33 7.02 -6.84
C GLY A 62 4.11 7.83 -7.29
N GLN A 63 3.64 8.76 -6.45
CA GLN A 63 2.55 9.67 -6.81
C GLN A 63 2.95 10.67 -7.92
N ALA A 64 4.17 11.17 -7.89
CA ALA A 64 4.68 12.03 -8.97
C ALA A 64 4.73 11.26 -10.30
N HIS A 65 5.22 10.00 -10.27
CA HIS A 65 5.22 9.14 -11.45
C HIS A 65 3.81 8.82 -11.97
N ASP A 66 2.83 8.59 -11.08
CA ASP A 66 1.42 8.41 -11.47
C ASP A 66 0.88 9.63 -12.22
N ILE A 67 1.11 10.85 -11.71
CA ILE A 67 0.69 12.10 -12.35
C ILE A 67 1.39 12.31 -13.71
N GLU A 68 2.70 12.09 -13.79
CA GLU A 68 3.48 12.23 -15.03
C GLU A 68 3.09 11.21 -16.10
N SER A 69 2.48 10.10 -15.68
CA SER A 69 2.07 9.00 -16.56
C SER A 69 0.63 9.13 -17.05
N GLU A 70 -0.13 10.14 -16.62
CA GLU A 70 -1.49 10.39 -17.09
C GLU A 70 -1.54 10.53 -18.62
N GLY A 71 -2.45 9.82 -19.26
CA GLY A 71 -2.60 9.78 -20.73
C GLY A 71 -1.53 8.96 -21.46
N ARG A 72 -0.64 8.25 -20.76
CA ARG A 72 0.35 7.32 -21.31
C ARG A 72 0.05 5.90 -20.83
N THR A 73 0.17 4.92 -21.71
CA THR A 73 0.09 3.50 -21.32
C THR A 73 1.45 3.05 -20.78
N LEU A 74 1.47 2.64 -19.52
CA LEU A 74 2.65 2.04 -18.89
C LEU A 74 2.85 0.60 -19.35
N THR A 75 4.10 0.13 -19.32
CA THR A 75 4.39 -1.30 -19.35
C THR A 75 4.11 -1.91 -17.97
N LEU A 76 3.92 -3.24 -17.90
CA LEU A 76 3.69 -3.92 -16.62
C LEU A 76 4.80 -3.68 -15.59
N PRO A 77 6.12 -3.73 -15.93
CA PRO A 77 7.18 -3.37 -14.97
C PRO A 77 7.11 -1.92 -14.48
N GLU A 78 6.76 -0.97 -15.35
CA GLU A 78 6.60 0.45 -14.95
C GLU A 78 5.43 0.61 -13.99
N LEU A 79 4.29 -0.05 -14.26
CA LEU A 79 3.13 -0.05 -13.37
C LEU A 79 3.48 -0.65 -12.01
N GLN A 80 4.13 -1.81 -12.00
CA GLN A 80 4.55 -2.47 -10.75
C GLN A 80 5.50 -1.60 -9.92
N LEU A 81 6.46 -0.92 -10.55
CA LEU A 81 7.36 -0.02 -9.87
C LEU A 81 6.62 1.20 -9.29
N MET A 82 5.73 1.80 -10.07
CA MET A 82 4.92 2.94 -9.63
C MET A 82 4.06 2.56 -8.42
N ASP A 83 3.37 1.43 -8.46
CA ASP A 83 2.50 0.95 -7.39
C ASP A 83 3.29 0.53 -6.15
N HIS A 84 4.47 -0.08 -6.35
CA HIS A 84 5.38 -0.37 -5.24
C HIS A 84 5.76 0.92 -4.50
N CYS A 85 6.17 1.95 -5.22
CA CYS A 85 6.52 3.23 -4.60
C CYS A 85 5.29 3.91 -3.98
N LYS A 86 4.23 4.12 -4.75
CA LYS A 86 3.06 4.91 -4.35
C LYS A 86 2.28 4.29 -3.18
N THR A 87 2.17 2.97 -3.14
CA THR A 87 1.34 2.23 -2.18
C THR A 87 2.17 1.21 -1.38
N GLY A 88 2.98 0.41 -2.06
CA GLY A 88 3.73 -0.70 -1.49
C GLY A 88 4.67 -0.27 -0.37
N CYS A 89 5.45 0.79 -0.55
CA CYS A 89 6.41 1.27 0.46
C CYS A 89 5.74 1.58 1.80
N LEU A 90 4.57 2.21 1.80
CA LEU A 90 3.83 2.50 3.04
C LEU A 90 3.13 1.27 3.62
N LEU A 91 2.79 0.26 2.84
CA LEU A 91 2.28 -1.03 3.32
C LEU A 91 3.41 -1.88 3.93
N THR A 92 4.62 -1.78 3.39
CA THR A 92 5.81 -2.49 3.88
C THR A 92 6.38 -1.85 5.15
N ALA A 93 6.34 -0.51 5.26
CA ALA A 93 6.95 0.22 6.36
C ALA A 93 6.53 -0.25 7.77
N PRO A 94 5.27 -0.55 8.10
CA PRO A 94 4.90 -1.07 9.43
C PRO A 94 5.56 -2.41 9.76
N VAL A 95 5.77 -3.27 8.77
CA VAL A 95 6.47 -4.55 8.95
C VAL A 95 7.95 -4.31 9.25
N ASP A 96 8.60 -3.47 8.45
CA ASP A 96 10.01 -3.11 8.65
C ASP A 96 10.22 -2.40 10.00
N MET A 97 9.29 -1.53 10.41
CA MET A 97 9.32 -0.87 11.71
C MET A 97 9.18 -1.87 12.86
N ALA A 98 8.29 -2.85 12.75
CA ALA A 98 8.16 -3.92 13.74
C ALA A 98 9.44 -4.76 13.83
N LEU A 99 10.02 -5.11 12.69
CA LEU A 99 11.27 -5.87 12.60
C LEU A 99 12.48 -5.12 13.17
N ALA A 100 12.52 -3.79 13.02
CA ALA A 100 13.56 -2.94 13.60
C ALA A 100 13.55 -2.98 15.14
N MET A 101 12.39 -3.26 15.76
CA MET A 101 12.22 -3.31 17.22
C MET A 101 12.33 -4.74 17.81
N THR A 102 12.55 -5.74 16.98
CA THR A 102 12.58 -7.15 17.41
C THR A 102 13.96 -7.78 17.23
N GLU A 103 14.27 -8.77 18.05
CA GLU A 103 15.46 -9.62 17.90
C GLU A 103 15.19 -10.73 16.87
N SER A 104 14.92 -10.33 15.62
CA SER A 104 14.72 -11.23 14.50
C SER A 104 16.03 -11.48 13.75
N SER A 105 16.24 -12.70 13.24
CA SER A 105 17.37 -12.99 12.35
C SER A 105 17.24 -12.20 11.03
N GLU A 106 18.36 -11.97 10.37
CA GLU A 106 18.35 -11.32 9.05
C GLU A 106 17.56 -12.12 8.00
N GLU A 107 17.55 -13.44 8.10
CA GLU A 107 16.73 -14.30 7.25
C GLU A 107 15.23 -14.05 7.51
N GLU A 108 14.81 -14.00 8.77
CA GLU A 108 13.42 -13.72 9.15
C GLU A 108 12.99 -12.32 8.71
N LYS A 109 13.84 -11.30 8.88
CA LYS A 109 13.59 -9.95 8.40
C LYS A 109 13.38 -9.92 6.90
N ASN A 110 14.25 -10.58 6.14
CA ASN A 110 14.13 -10.66 4.68
C ASN A 110 12.85 -11.37 4.22
N LEU A 111 12.46 -12.44 4.91
CA LEU A 111 11.22 -13.15 4.62
C LEU A 111 9.99 -12.27 4.87
N LEU A 112 9.89 -11.61 6.02
CA LEU A 112 8.74 -10.79 6.35
C LEU A 112 8.69 -9.49 5.53
N HIS A 113 9.84 -8.91 5.18
CA HIS A 113 9.90 -7.82 4.21
C HIS A 113 9.36 -8.26 2.83
N ALA A 114 9.84 -9.40 2.30
CA ALA A 114 9.37 -9.94 1.04
C ALA A 114 7.86 -10.26 1.07
N PHE A 115 7.37 -10.84 2.17
CA PHE A 115 5.93 -11.01 2.40
C PHE A 115 5.17 -9.69 2.25
N ALA A 116 5.63 -8.61 2.89
CA ALA A 116 4.97 -7.31 2.83
C ALA A 116 4.95 -6.71 1.41
N VAL A 117 6.00 -6.94 0.62
CA VAL A 117 6.05 -6.54 -0.80
C VAL A 117 4.97 -7.26 -1.62
N HIS A 118 4.83 -8.59 -1.46
CA HIS A 118 3.78 -9.36 -2.14
C HIS A 118 2.37 -8.92 -1.71
N VAL A 119 2.17 -8.60 -0.44
CA VAL A 119 0.92 -8.03 0.07
C VAL A 119 0.61 -6.68 -0.58
N GLY A 120 1.61 -5.83 -0.78
CA GLY A 120 1.46 -4.54 -1.47
C GLY A 120 0.99 -4.70 -2.92
N LEU A 121 1.58 -5.64 -3.67
CA LEU A 121 1.18 -5.96 -5.04
C LEU A 121 -0.23 -6.55 -5.09
N LEU A 122 -0.53 -7.51 -4.22
CA LEU A 122 -1.87 -8.10 -4.08
C LEU A 122 -2.92 -7.02 -3.80
N PHE A 123 -2.61 -6.10 -2.88
CA PHE A 123 -3.51 -5.00 -2.51
C PHE A 123 -3.87 -4.15 -3.74
N GLN A 124 -2.89 -3.76 -4.54
CA GLN A 124 -3.13 -2.93 -5.72
C GLN A 124 -3.93 -3.67 -6.80
N MET A 125 -3.57 -4.92 -7.10
CA MET A 125 -4.31 -5.73 -8.08
C MET A 125 -5.78 -5.92 -7.69
N THR A 126 -6.04 -6.14 -6.40
CA THR A 126 -7.42 -6.28 -5.90
C THR A 126 -8.16 -4.93 -5.88
N ASP A 127 -7.47 -3.80 -5.65
CA ASP A 127 -8.07 -2.47 -5.75
C ASP A 127 -8.49 -2.16 -7.20
N ASP A 128 -7.64 -2.44 -8.18
CA ASP A 128 -7.93 -2.28 -9.61
C ASP A 128 -9.12 -3.14 -10.07
N LEU A 129 -9.19 -4.39 -9.59
CA LEU A 129 -10.33 -5.28 -9.86
C LEU A 129 -11.62 -4.72 -9.25
N LEU A 130 -11.56 -4.19 -8.04
CA LEU A 130 -12.70 -3.58 -7.37
C LEU A 130 -13.15 -2.29 -8.08
N ASP A 131 -12.24 -1.45 -8.57
CA ASP A 131 -12.61 -0.22 -9.26
C ASP A 131 -13.44 -0.51 -10.53
N VAL A 132 -13.13 -1.59 -11.23
CA VAL A 132 -13.83 -1.95 -12.48
C VAL A 132 -15.08 -2.79 -12.25
N TYR A 133 -15.07 -3.71 -11.27
CA TYR A 133 -16.11 -4.73 -11.09
C TYR A 133 -16.85 -4.67 -9.75
N GLY A 134 -16.45 -3.76 -8.88
CA GLY A 134 -17.14 -3.53 -7.61
C GLY A 134 -18.49 -2.85 -7.79
N HIS A 135 -19.38 -3.03 -6.82
CA HIS A 135 -20.67 -2.35 -6.79
C HIS A 135 -20.61 -1.12 -5.88
N LEU A 136 -21.26 -0.02 -6.29
CA LEU A 136 -21.28 1.25 -5.57
C LEU A 136 -21.71 1.09 -4.10
N ASP A 137 -22.71 0.26 -3.85
CA ASP A 137 -23.28 0.02 -2.52
C ASP A 137 -22.29 -0.69 -1.58
N GLU A 138 -21.34 -1.45 -2.13
CA GLU A 138 -20.30 -2.17 -1.38
C GLU A 138 -19.04 -1.34 -1.21
N MET A 139 -18.63 -0.60 -2.24
CA MET A 139 -17.36 0.13 -2.28
C MET A 139 -17.39 1.48 -1.56
N GLY A 140 -18.56 2.13 -1.47
CA GLY A 140 -18.69 3.48 -0.91
C GLY A 140 -17.94 4.58 -1.70
N LYS A 141 -17.47 4.28 -2.93
CA LYS A 141 -16.88 5.19 -3.92
C LYS A 141 -17.47 4.90 -5.31
N MET A 142 -17.40 5.86 -6.24
CA MET A 142 -17.81 5.63 -7.63
C MET A 142 -16.85 4.67 -8.31
N PRO A 143 -17.33 3.61 -9.01
CA PRO A 143 -16.48 2.74 -9.82
C PRO A 143 -16.00 3.49 -11.09
N HIS A 144 -15.02 2.90 -11.79
CA HIS A 144 -14.46 3.40 -13.04
C HIS A 144 -13.73 4.76 -12.95
N GLN A 145 -13.21 5.13 -11.79
CA GLN A 145 -12.46 6.38 -11.64
C GLN A 145 -11.14 6.34 -12.42
N ASP A 146 -10.41 5.24 -12.38
CA ASP A 146 -9.14 5.08 -13.08
C ASP A 146 -9.30 5.15 -14.60
N ALA A 147 -10.40 4.62 -15.14
CA ALA A 147 -10.72 4.74 -16.56
C ALA A 147 -11.07 6.19 -16.96
N ALA A 148 -11.72 6.94 -16.09
CA ALA A 148 -12.04 8.36 -16.34
C ALA A 148 -10.77 9.24 -16.32
N ASP A 149 -9.78 8.88 -15.51
CA ASP A 149 -8.50 9.58 -15.39
C ASP A 149 -7.43 9.06 -16.40
N HIS A 150 -7.81 8.13 -17.31
CA HIS A 150 -6.91 7.53 -18.30
C HIS A 150 -5.65 6.90 -17.69
N LYS A 151 -5.78 6.29 -16.50
CA LYS A 151 -4.68 5.64 -15.80
C LYS A 151 -4.42 4.22 -16.29
N SER A 152 -3.15 3.83 -16.30
CA SER A 152 -2.77 2.44 -16.48
C SER A 152 -3.06 1.67 -15.19
N THR A 153 -3.76 0.52 -15.30
CA THR A 153 -4.07 -0.39 -14.21
C THR A 153 -3.75 -1.81 -14.64
N TYR A 154 -3.64 -2.75 -13.70
CA TYR A 154 -3.48 -4.17 -14.05
C TYR A 154 -4.64 -4.65 -14.95
N VAL A 155 -5.86 -4.22 -14.65
CA VAL A 155 -7.03 -4.60 -15.45
C VAL A 155 -6.98 -4.01 -16.86
N SER A 156 -6.53 -2.75 -17.03
CA SER A 156 -6.42 -2.13 -18.35
C SER A 156 -5.32 -2.75 -19.20
N LEU A 157 -4.22 -3.23 -18.58
CA LEU A 157 -3.07 -3.84 -19.27
C LEU A 157 -3.27 -5.33 -19.58
N LEU A 158 -3.83 -6.08 -18.65
CA LEU A 158 -3.86 -7.55 -18.68
C LEU A 158 -5.26 -8.13 -18.87
N GLY A 159 -6.30 -7.34 -18.63
CA GLY A 159 -7.67 -7.79 -18.54
C GLY A 159 -7.98 -8.48 -17.20
N LYS A 160 -9.27 -8.67 -16.91
CA LYS A 160 -9.80 -9.17 -15.63
C LYS A 160 -9.18 -10.51 -15.21
N GLU A 161 -9.28 -11.51 -16.10
CA GLU A 161 -8.93 -12.89 -15.76
C GLU A 161 -7.43 -13.04 -15.47
N ARG A 162 -6.59 -12.33 -16.23
CA ARG A 162 -5.15 -12.36 -16.00
C ARG A 162 -4.75 -11.60 -14.74
N THR A 163 -5.39 -10.46 -14.45
CA THR A 163 -5.18 -9.71 -13.20
C THR A 163 -5.58 -10.55 -11.99
N LYS A 164 -6.72 -11.23 -12.06
CA LYS A 164 -7.16 -12.14 -11.00
C LYS A 164 -6.16 -13.29 -10.78
N ALA A 165 -5.72 -13.94 -11.84
CA ALA A 165 -4.74 -15.02 -11.76
C ALA A 165 -3.41 -14.52 -11.13
N LEU A 166 -2.97 -13.30 -11.48
CA LEU A 166 -1.76 -12.71 -10.92
C LEU A 166 -1.94 -12.37 -9.43
N ALA A 167 -3.10 -11.85 -9.01
CA ALA A 167 -3.42 -11.62 -7.60
C ALA A 167 -3.42 -12.92 -6.78
N GLU A 168 -3.98 -14.00 -7.33
CA GLU A 168 -3.94 -15.34 -6.71
C GLU A 168 -2.50 -15.88 -6.59
N GLU A 169 -1.65 -15.60 -7.58
CA GLU A 169 -0.22 -15.95 -7.56
C GLU A 169 0.55 -15.17 -6.47
N GLU A 170 0.33 -13.87 -6.36
CA GLU A 170 0.93 -13.03 -5.30
C GLU A 170 0.49 -13.49 -3.90
N ALA A 171 -0.80 -13.81 -3.72
CA ALA A 171 -1.31 -14.36 -2.47
C ALA A 171 -0.66 -15.72 -2.11
N ARG A 172 -0.45 -16.58 -3.10
CA ARG A 172 0.24 -17.86 -2.92
C ARG A 172 1.71 -17.64 -2.50
N HIS A 173 2.44 -16.77 -3.19
CA HIS A 173 3.83 -16.44 -2.84
C HIS A 173 3.95 -15.86 -1.43
N ALA A 174 3.06 -14.93 -1.06
CA ALA A 174 3.03 -14.39 0.29
C ALA A 174 2.87 -15.49 1.35
N LYS A 175 1.96 -16.45 1.14
CA LYS A 175 1.75 -17.58 2.07
C LYS A 175 2.92 -18.57 2.10
N GLU A 176 3.55 -18.83 0.96
CA GLU A 176 4.75 -19.68 0.88
C GLU A 176 5.91 -19.08 1.67
N ILE A 177 6.07 -17.74 1.62
CA ILE A 177 7.06 -17.03 2.44
C ILE A 177 6.72 -17.17 3.93
N LEU A 178 5.47 -16.96 4.33
CA LEU A 178 5.04 -17.13 5.72
C LEU A 178 5.26 -18.55 6.24
N GLY A 179 5.11 -19.58 5.40
CA GLY A 179 5.39 -20.97 5.76
C GLY A 179 6.86 -21.26 6.07
N ARG A 180 7.79 -20.34 5.78
CA ARG A 180 9.21 -20.43 6.09
C ARG A 180 9.61 -19.68 7.36
N VAL A 181 8.71 -18.88 7.92
CA VAL A 181 8.92 -18.12 9.16
C VAL A 181 8.64 -19.03 10.34
N ASP A 182 9.61 -19.18 11.25
CA ASP A 182 9.49 -20.01 12.45
C ASP A 182 8.74 -19.27 13.58
N ARG A 183 7.53 -18.80 13.28
CA ARG A 183 6.59 -18.15 14.22
C ARG A 183 5.16 -18.45 13.81
N ASP A 184 4.22 -18.18 14.70
CA ASP A 184 2.81 -18.19 14.35
C ASP A 184 2.47 -17.02 13.39
N THR A 185 2.21 -17.35 12.14
CA THR A 185 1.86 -16.44 11.06
C THR A 185 0.38 -16.54 10.67
N SER A 186 -0.45 -17.15 11.48
CA SER A 186 -1.88 -17.41 11.18
C SER A 186 -2.64 -16.12 10.84
N LEU A 187 -2.46 -15.06 11.63
CA LEU A 187 -3.11 -13.77 11.37
C LEU A 187 -2.66 -13.11 10.06
N LEU A 188 -1.36 -13.25 9.70
CA LEU A 188 -0.85 -12.72 8.42
C LEU A 188 -1.38 -13.53 7.25
N THR A 189 -1.54 -14.84 7.40
CA THR A 189 -2.17 -15.71 6.40
C THR A 189 -3.63 -15.32 6.19
N GLU A 190 -4.38 -15.10 7.27
CA GLU A 190 -5.77 -14.64 7.22
C GLU A 190 -5.88 -13.27 6.54
N LEU A 191 -4.96 -12.35 6.80
CA LEU A 191 -4.89 -11.05 6.11
C LEU A 191 -4.76 -11.21 4.60
N VAL A 192 -3.89 -12.12 4.12
CA VAL A 192 -3.76 -12.42 2.68
C VAL A 192 -5.07 -12.93 2.10
N ASP A 193 -5.75 -13.86 2.80
CA ASP A 193 -7.05 -14.39 2.36
C ASP A 193 -8.12 -13.31 2.32
N MET A 194 -8.16 -12.45 3.32
CA MET A 194 -9.09 -11.30 3.35
C MET A 194 -8.86 -10.34 2.18
N LEU A 195 -7.61 -10.04 1.85
CA LEU A 195 -7.27 -9.15 0.74
C LEU A 195 -7.70 -9.74 -0.60
N LEU A 196 -7.51 -11.04 -0.80
CA LEU A 196 -7.86 -11.72 -2.05
C LEU A 196 -9.38 -11.75 -2.31
N VAL A 197 -10.21 -11.83 -1.24
CA VAL A 197 -11.67 -11.94 -1.35
C VAL A 197 -12.41 -10.66 -1.00
N ARG A 198 -11.70 -9.56 -0.73
CA ARG A 198 -12.34 -8.29 -0.33
C ARG A 198 -13.29 -7.77 -1.40
N THR A 199 -14.38 -7.15 -0.95
CA THR A 199 -15.39 -6.48 -1.78
C THR A 199 -15.43 -4.96 -1.59
N LYS A 200 -14.57 -4.43 -0.72
CA LYS A 200 -14.46 -2.98 -0.36
C LYS A 200 -12.98 -2.62 -0.07
#